data_d876a2510e4e52d9dff5668d1f6c5d10
#
_entry.id   d876a2510e4e52d9dff5668d1f6c5d10
#
_cell.length_a   1.000
_cell.length_b   1.000
_cell.length_c   1.000
_cell.angle_alpha   90.00
_cell.angle_beta   90.00
_cell.angle_gamma   90.00
#
_symmetry.space_group_name_H-M   'P 1'
#
loop_
_entity.id
_entity.type
_entity.pdbx_description
1 polymer ?
#
loop_
_entity_poly.entity_id
_entity_poly.type
_entity_poly.pdbx_seq_one_letter_code
_entity_poly.pdbx_strand_id
1 'polypeptide(L)'
;MKKHIRTLSVVPLAALAVSVCALYPTKTEIFTREPTDYKNAAVRLTAPSEPDTSAENITDPKSAVLDKVLNTIDRLDHVCMTARTNMIGDGETTLTFNVDISAGLSHQSVAENGVTVSETYSDTNMGMVSIDHRTKRYTPDCLPVYTRSDTPYIPLDERITYEDGIPCYRYRRNITNCPLASYCLVPQELAFSVLSDTGSWEMSDEPVIHPDTGRSCVVITGVPSDYFAAKHGIDSFSMSVDEETGVILSFEGKKNGDVVIFTYATEFDTATETPVGRFDAAAFADYTPTAR
;
A
#
# COMPACT_ATOMS: atom_id res chain seq x y z
N MET A 1 -8.29 -44.64 -31.00
CA MET A 1 -8.63 -43.54 -30.05
C MET A 1 -7.33 -43.10 -29.33
N LYS A 2 -6.70 -41.99 -29.74
CA LYS A 2 -5.50 -41.46 -29.08
C LYS A 2 -5.95 -40.37 -28.11
N LYS A 3 -5.74 -40.58 -26.80
CA LYS A 3 -5.96 -39.55 -25.75
C LYS A 3 -4.82 -38.55 -25.81
N HIS A 4 -5.13 -37.30 -26.14
CA HIS A 4 -4.22 -36.18 -25.94
C HIS A 4 -4.25 -35.78 -24.47
N ILE A 5 -3.15 -36.00 -23.77
CA ILE A 5 -2.87 -35.44 -22.46
C ILE A 5 -2.39 -34.01 -22.71
N ARG A 6 -3.18 -33.04 -22.30
CA ARG A 6 -2.74 -31.63 -22.25
C ARG A 6 -1.90 -31.44 -20.99
N THR A 7 -0.62 -31.29 -21.17
CA THR A 7 0.30 -30.87 -20.12
C THR A 7 0.03 -29.39 -19.82
N LEU A 8 -0.56 -29.09 -18.67
CA LEU A 8 -0.59 -27.74 -18.11
C LEU A 8 0.82 -27.42 -17.65
N SER A 9 1.47 -26.46 -18.32
CA SER A 9 2.73 -25.90 -17.87
C SER A 9 2.45 -24.97 -16.69
N VAL A 10 2.85 -25.41 -15.50
CA VAL A 10 2.89 -24.59 -14.29
C VAL A 10 4.03 -23.60 -14.48
N VAL A 11 3.71 -22.33 -14.70
CA VAL A 11 4.70 -21.22 -14.67
C VAL A 11 5.04 -21.00 -13.20
N PRO A 12 6.32 -21.08 -12.80
CA PRO A 12 6.65 -20.93 -11.38
C PRO A 12 6.43 -19.46 -10.93
N LEU A 13 5.72 -19.32 -9.81
CA LEU A 13 5.38 -18.05 -9.16
C LEU A 13 6.58 -17.17 -8.74
N ALA A 14 7.80 -17.75 -8.76
CA ALA A 14 9.04 -16.99 -8.57
C ALA A 14 9.21 -15.81 -9.54
N ALA A 15 8.53 -15.85 -10.70
CA ALA A 15 8.46 -14.73 -11.62
C ALA A 15 7.55 -13.59 -11.12
N LEU A 16 6.64 -13.86 -10.18
CA LEU A 16 5.62 -12.89 -9.74
C LEU A 16 6.11 -11.94 -8.65
N ALA A 17 6.91 -12.40 -7.69
CA ALA A 17 7.50 -11.48 -6.70
C ALA A 17 8.40 -10.45 -7.38
N VAL A 18 9.10 -10.85 -8.45
CA VAL A 18 9.89 -9.95 -9.31
C VAL A 18 8.99 -9.10 -10.21
N SER A 19 7.81 -9.61 -10.61
CA SER A 19 6.85 -8.85 -11.44
C SER A 19 6.09 -7.76 -10.69
N VAL A 20 5.85 -7.91 -9.37
CA VAL A 20 5.22 -6.82 -8.59
C VAL A 20 6.16 -5.61 -8.48
N CYS A 21 7.47 -5.83 -8.36
CA CYS A 21 8.44 -4.72 -8.47
C CYS A 21 8.65 -4.23 -9.92
N ALA A 22 8.39 -5.08 -10.93
CA ALA A 22 8.53 -4.73 -12.34
C ALA A 22 7.24 -4.15 -12.96
N LEU A 23 6.09 -4.25 -12.28
CA LEU A 23 4.82 -3.63 -12.69
C LEU A 23 4.69 -2.17 -12.21
N TYR A 24 5.61 -1.69 -11.37
CA TYR A 24 5.83 -0.25 -11.28
C TYR A 24 6.74 0.13 -12.47
N PRO A 25 6.23 0.71 -13.55
CA PRO A 25 7.10 1.22 -14.58
C PRO A 25 7.96 2.29 -13.90
N THR A 26 9.24 1.99 -13.73
CA THR A 26 10.25 3.03 -13.60
C THR A 26 10.22 3.82 -14.91
N LYS A 27 9.21 4.67 -15.08
CA LYS A 27 9.24 5.73 -16.08
C LYS A 27 10.27 6.76 -15.63
N THR A 28 11.53 6.35 -15.71
CA THR A 28 12.70 7.23 -15.67
C THR A 28 12.91 7.93 -17.02
N GLU A 29 11.86 8.06 -17.83
CA GLU A 29 12.00 8.59 -19.19
C GLU A 29 11.13 9.82 -19.50
N ILE A 30 10.74 10.62 -18.53
CA ILE A 30 10.13 11.92 -18.84
C ILE A 30 10.71 13.03 -17.96
N PHE A 31 12.00 13.10 -17.71
CA PHE A 31 12.65 14.33 -17.27
C PHE A 31 14.13 14.33 -17.64
N THR A 32 14.43 14.32 -18.94
CA THR A 32 15.67 14.94 -19.43
C THR A 32 15.42 16.45 -19.54
N ARG A 33 15.32 17.12 -18.42
CA ARG A 33 15.65 18.54 -18.29
C ARG A 33 16.98 18.61 -17.58
N GLU A 34 17.97 19.21 -18.24
CA GLU A 34 19.30 19.44 -17.72
C GLU A 34 19.23 20.07 -16.31
N PRO A 35 20.15 19.71 -15.40
CA PRO A 35 20.17 20.30 -14.06
C PRO A 35 20.63 21.76 -14.16
N THR A 36 19.69 22.67 -14.17
CA THR A 36 20.00 24.10 -13.94
C THR A 36 20.31 24.31 -12.46
N ASP A 37 21.57 24.59 -12.18
CA ASP A 37 22.15 25.30 -11.03
C ASP A 37 21.33 25.39 -9.74
N TYR A 38 21.46 24.40 -8.84
CA TYR A 38 21.17 24.55 -7.43
C TYR A 38 22.45 24.92 -6.64
N LYS A 39 23.15 25.96 -7.06
CA LYS A 39 24.13 26.62 -6.20
C LYS A 39 23.51 27.93 -5.71
N ASN A 40 23.39 28.01 -4.36
CA ASN A 40 22.99 29.17 -3.56
C ASN A 40 21.48 29.30 -3.23
N ALA A 41 20.96 28.35 -2.45
CA ALA A 41 19.94 28.67 -1.46
C ALA A 41 20.46 28.21 -0.10
N ALA A 42 20.95 29.15 0.70
CA ALA A 42 21.24 28.92 2.10
C ALA A 42 19.92 28.61 2.81
N VAL A 43 19.66 27.31 3.05
CA VAL A 43 18.54 26.87 3.88
C VAL A 43 18.86 27.31 5.31
N ARG A 44 18.21 28.38 5.80
CA ARG A 44 18.11 28.61 7.22
C ARG A 44 17.35 27.44 7.83
N LEU A 45 18.06 26.63 8.59
CA LEU A 45 17.45 25.69 9.53
C LEU A 45 16.74 26.50 10.61
N THR A 46 15.47 26.80 10.39
CA THR A 46 14.56 27.17 11.46
C THR A 46 14.22 25.88 12.21
N ALA A 47 14.24 25.95 13.54
CA ALA A 47 13.84 24.87 14.44
C ALA A 47 12.52 24.24 13.99
N PRO A 48 12.29 22.91 14.24
CA PRO A 48 11.03 22.28 13.88
C PRO A 48 9.89 23.06 14.56
N SER A 49 9.08 23.71 13.74
CA SER A 49 7.77 24.21 14.16
C SER A 49 6.93 23.00 14.54
N GLU A 50 6.16 23.13 15.62
CA GLU A 50 5.14 22.17 16.03
C GLU A 50 4.35 21.71 14.81
N PRO A 51 3.85 20.43 14.79
CA PRO A 51 3.12 19.92 13.65
C PRO A 51 1.95 20.87 13.36
N ASP A 52 2.02 21.50 12.20
CA ASP A 52 0.97 22.37 11.71
C ASP A 52 -0.27 21.50 11.45
N THR A 53 -1.21 21.55 12.37
CA THR A 53 -2.51 20.89 12.30
C THR A 53 -3.44 21.63 11.33
N SER A 54 -2.96 21.92 10.13
CA SER A 54 -3.76 22.58 9.08
C SER A 54 -4.81 21.68 8.41
N ALA A 55 -5.11 20.52 9.01
CA ALA A 55 -6.26 19.68 8.61
C ALA A 55 -7.65 20.29 8.94
N GLU A 56 -7.69 21.49 9.54
CA GLU A 56 -8.92 22.05 10.14
C GLU A 56 -9.89 22.71 9.14
N ASN A 57 -9.66 22.69 7.83
CA ASN A 57 -10.53 23.41 6.88
C ASN A 57 -11.13 22.57 5.74
N ILE A 58 -11.06 21.24 5.80
CA ILE A 58 -11.75 20.39 4.81
C ILE A 58 -13.22 20.29 5.22
N THR A 59 -14.08 21.12 4.64
CA THR A 59 -15.52 21.18 4.98
C THR A 59 -16.35 20.12 4.24
N ASP A 60 -15.84 19.55 3.14
CA ASP A 60 -16.50 18.50 2.39
C ASP A 60 -16.17 17.12 2.97
N PRO A 61 -17.17 16.34 3.42
CA PRO A 61 -16.94 15.04 4.04
C PRO A 61 -16.19 14.03 3.14
N LYS A 62 -16.44 14.04 1.85
CA LYS A 62 -15.75 13.15 0.90
C LYS A 62 -14.27 13.51 0.79
N SER A 63 -13.95 14.79 0.68
CA SER A 63 -12.57 15.29 0.69
C SER A 63 -11.85 14.96 1.99
N ALA A 64 -12.55 15.05 3.14
CA ALA A 64 -11.97 14.71 4.43
C ALA A 64 -11.60 13.22 4.55
N VAL A 65 -12.45 12.33 4.03
CA VAL A 65 -12.16 10.89 3.97
C VAL A 65 -10.99 10.61 3.03
N LEU A 66 -10.97 11.21 1.85
CA LEU A 66 -9.87 11.05 0.89
C LEU A 66 -8.53 11.54 1.47
N ASP A 67 -8.51 12.71 2.10
CA ASP A 67 -7.30 13.23 2.76
C ASP A 67 -6.81 12.25 3.85
N LYS A 68 -7.72 11.72 4.65
CA LYS A 68 -7.40 10.76 5.71
C LYS A 68 -6.79 9.47 5.13
N VAL A 69 -7.36 8.92 4.08
CA VAL A 69 -6.85 7.72 3.38
C VAL A 69 -5.47 7.96 2.76
N LEU A 70 -5.23 9.13 2.20
CA LEU A 70 -3.95 9.51 1.61
C LEU A 70 -2.86 9.81 2.64
N ASN A 71 -3.24 10.12 3.89
CA ASN A 71 -2.35 10.56 4.95
C ASN A 71 -2.42 9.69 6.22
N THR A 72 -2.72 8.40 6.09
CA THR A 72 -2.78 7.41 7.19
C THR A 72 -1.54 7.42 8.07
N ILE A 73 -0.36 7.57 7.46
CA ILE A 73 0.93 7.57 8.17
C ILE A 73 1.11 8.71 9.16
N ASP A 74 0.33 9.79 9.06
CA ASP A 74 0.37 10.90 10.00
C ASP A 74 -0.48 10.64 11.26
N ARG A 75 -1.29 9.57 11.22
CA ARG A 75 -2.26 9.20 12.26
C ARG A 75 -1.88 7.93 13.01
N LEU A 76 -0.77 7.30 12.66
CA LEU A 76 -0.32 6.02 13.17
C LEU A 76 1.15 6.07 13.53
N ASP A 77 1.51 5.63 14.72
CA ASP A 77 2.90 5.37 15.08
C ASP A 77 3.27 3.90 14.86
N HIS A 78 2.31 3.02 15.14
CA HIS A 78 2.45 1.59 14.99
C HIS A 78 1.17 0.97 14.45
N VAL A 79 1.29 -0.09 13.66
CA VAL A 79 0.15 -0.86 13.15
C VAL A 79 0.51 -2.32 12.93
N CYS A 80 -0.34 -3.20 13.44
CA CYS A 80 -0.40 -4.62 13.10
C CYS A 80 -1.71 -4.92 12.38
N MET A 81 -1.65 -5.68 11.31
CA MET A 81 -2.85 -6.11 10.59
C MET A 81 -2.67 -7.50 10.00
N THR A 82 -3.70 -8.32 10.12
CA THR A 82 -3.86 -9.55 9.34
C THR A 82 -5.05 -9.37 8.40
N ALA A 83 -4.86 -9.71 7.13
CA ALA A 83 -5.90 -9.59 6.11
C ALA A 83 -5.89 -10.78 5.16
N ARG A 84 -7.09 -11.18 4.71
CA ARG A 84 -7.24 -12.02 3.52
C ARG A 84 -7.20 -11.12 2.30
N THR A 85 -6.49 -11.51 1.25
CA THR A 85 -6.33 -10.66 0.06
C THR A 85 -6.23 -11.47 -1.23
N ASN A 86 -6.77 -10.92 -2.30
CA ASN A 86 -6.62 -11.38 -3.68
C ASN A 86 -6.45 -10.15 -4.61
N MET A 87 -5.64 -9.19 -4.20
CA MET A 87 -5.45 -7.93 -4.97
C MET A 87 -4.67 -8.14 -6.28
N ILE A 88 -3.94 -9.23 -6.41
CA ILE A 88 -3.18 -9.57 -7.63
C ILE A 88 -3.86 -10.61 -8.51
N GLY A 89 -5.02 -11.14 -8.12
CA GLY A 89 -5.80 -12.05 -8.95
C GLY A 89 -5.28 -13.51 -9.03
N ASP A 90 -4.26 -13.88 -8.26
CA ASP A 90 -3.63 -15.21 -8.30
C ASP A 90 -4.19 -16.20 -7.25
N GLY A 91 -5.29 -15.84 -6.62
CA GLY A 91 -5.92 -16.61 -5.55
C GLY A 91 -5.83 -15.90 -4.20
N GLU A 92 -6.58 -16.44 -3.24
CA GLU A 92 -6.63 -15.89 -1.88
C GLU A 92 -5.36 -16.23 -1.11
N THR A 93 -4.78 -15.22 -0.47
CA THR A 93 -3.65 -15.32 0.44
C THR A 93 -3.96 -14.63 1.76
N THR A 94 -3.25 -15.01 2.82
CA THR A 94 -3.26 -14.29 4.10
C THR A 94 -2.04 -13.39 4.14
N LEU A 95 -2.28 -12.11 4.32
CA LEU A 95 -1.28 -11.07 4.51
C LEU A 95 -1.23 -10.73 6.01
N THR A 96 -0.05 -10.75 6.61
CA THR A 96 0.16 -10.18 7.94
C THR A 96 1.28 -9.16 7.86
N PHE A 97 1.09 -7.98 8.44
CA PHE A 97 2.14 -6.97 8.51
C PHE A 97 2.19 -6.29 9.88
N ASN A 98 3.39 -5.86 10.23
CA ASN A 98 3.69 -5.10 11.42
C ASN A 98 4.63 -3.95 11.04
N VAL A 99 4.24 -2.72 11.34
CA VAL A 99 4.96 -1.51 10.92
C VAL A 99 5.08 -0.55 12.09
N ASP A 100 6.31 -0.12 12.35
CA ASP A 100 6.64 1.03 13.19
C ASP A 100 7.00 2.20 12.25
N ILE A 101 6.07 3.13 12.13
CA ILE A 101 6.15 4.25 11.20
C ILE A 101 7.21 5.25 11.66
N SER A 102 7.35 5.43 12.96
CA SER A 102 8.29 6.37 13.55
C SER A 102 9.74 5.90 13.40
N ALA A 103 9.98 4.61 13.58
CA ALA A 103 11.30 3.99 13.44
C ALA A 103 11.66 3.61 11.99
N GLY A 104 10.73 3.66 11.06
CA GLY A 104 10.93 3.19 9.68
C GLY A 104 11.22 1.69 9.62
N LEU A 105 10.52 0.92 10.45
CA LEU A 105 10.63 -0.54 10.47
C LEU A 105 9.36 -1.16 9.92
N SER A 106 9.48 -2.19 9.10
CA SER A 106 8.33 -2.96 8.68
C SER A 106 8.67 -4.42 8.42
N HIS A 107 7.71 -5.28 8.71
CA HIS A 107 7.73 -6.70 8.39
C HIS A 107 6.38 -7.08 7.81
N GLN A 108 6.41 -7.80 6.69
CA GLN A 108 5.24 -8.36 6.03
C GLN A 108 5.48 -9.85 5.79
N SER A 109 4.47 -10.67 6.04
CA SER A 109 4.45 -12.08 5.62
C SER A 109 3.21 -12.36 4.78
N VAL A 110 3.36 -13.25 3.79
CA VAL A 110 2.28 -13.75 2.94
C VAL A 110 2.20 -15.25 3.12
N ALA A 111 1.01 -15.76 3.42
CA ALA A 111 0.76 -17.18 3.56
C ALA A 111 -0.29 -17.66 2.56
N GLU A 112 -0.09 -18.85 2.01
CA GLU A 112 -1.04 -19.58 1.19
C GLU A 112 -1.43 -20.89 1.89
N ASN A 113 -2.71 -21.11 2.05
CA ASN A 113 -3.23 -22.29 2.77
C ASN A 113 -2.58 -22.48 4.16
N GLY A 114 -2.31 -21.37 4.86
CA GLY A 114 -1.69 -21.39 6.19
C GLY A 114 -0.18 -21.61 6.23
N VAL A 115 0.48 -21.67 5.07
CA VAL A 115 1.94 -21.82 4.97
C VAL A 115 2.54 -20.51 4.49
N THR A 116 3.47 -19.92 5.25
CA THR A 116 4.19 -18.71 4.84
C THR A 116 5.03 -19.01 3.59
N VAL A 117 4.80 -18.24 2.53
CA VAL A 117 5.45 -18.39 1.23
C VAL A 117 6.45 -17.29 0.93
N SER A 118 6.23 -16.10 1.47
CA SER A 118 7.17 -14.99 1.35
C SER A 118 7.13 -14.07 2.56
N GLU A 119 8.25 -13.39 2.80
CA GLU A 119 8.37 -12.34 3.80
C GLU A 119 9.13 -11.14 3.22
N THR A 120 8.85 -9.96 3.76
CA THR A 120 9.59 -8.75 3.45
C THR A 120 9.92 -8.02 4.74
N TYR A 121 11.18 -7.72 4.96
CA TYR A 121 11.68 -6.90 6.06
C TYR A 121 12.19 -5.58 5.51
N SER A 122 11.96 -4.50 6.22
CA SER A 122 12.45 -3.18 5.87
C SER A 122 12.95 -2.44 7.11
N ASP A 123 14.13 -1.84 6.99
CA ASP A 123 14.83 -1.16 8.08
C ASP A 123 15.63 0.01 7.51
N THR A 124 15.67 1.14 8.20
CA THR A 124 16.42 2.34 7.78
C THR A 124 17.92 2.13 7.60
N ASN A 125 18.49 1.13 8.25
CA ASN A 125 19.93 0.83 8.17
C ASN A 125 20.25 -0.20 7.07
N MET A 126 19.34 -1.14 6.83
CA MET A 126 19.58 -2.31 6.01
C MET A 126 18.93 -2.18 4.61
N GLY A 127 17.92 -1.32 4.48
CA GLY A 127 17.06 -1.30 3.31
C GLY A 127 15.97 -2.37 3.40
N MET A 128 15.63 -2.96 2.28
CA MET A 128 14.60 -4.01 2.19
C MET A 128 15.25 -5.37 1.94
N VAL A 129 14.71 -6.42 2.57
CA VAL A 129 15.06 -7.81 2.27
C VAL A 129 13.78 -8.58 1.99
N SER A 130 13.71 -9.19 0.81
CA SER A 130 12.61 -10.07 0.41
C SER A 130 13.04 -11.53 0.52
N ILE A 131 12.19 -12.37 1.08
CA ILE A 131 12.41 -13.80 1.29
C ILE A 131 11.38 -14.59 0.51
N ASP A 132 11.82 -15.58 -0.24
CA ASP A 132 11.00 -16.58 -0.88
C ASP A 132 11.26 -17.95 -0.20
N HIS A 133 10.30 -18.41 0.59
CA HIS A 133 10.38 -19.66 1.31
C HIS A 133 10.26 -20.90 0.40
N ARG A 134 9.62 -20.77 -0.75
CA ARG A 134 9.45 -21.87 -1.72
C ARG A 134 10.77 -22.24 -2.38
N THR A 135 11.56 -21.22 -2.73
CA THR A 135 12.86 -21.40 -3.37
C THR A 135 14.02 -21.36 -2.40
N LYS A 136 13.76 -21.06 -1.12
CA LYS A 136 14.75 -20.83 -0.09
C LYS A 136 15.79 -19.79 -0.50
N ARG A 137 15.31 -18.63 -0.91
CA ARG A 137 16.15 -17.51 -1.34
C ARG A 137 15.78 -16.24 -0.60
N TYR A 138 16.76 -15.38 -0.39
CA TYR A 138 16.51 -14.01 0.03
C TYR A 138 17.27 -13.02 -0.85
N THR A 139 16.65 -11.88 -1.07
CA THR A 139 17.19 -10.82 -1.92
C THR A 139 17.27 -9.53 -1.11
N PRO A 140 18.48 -9.09 -0.72
CA PRO A 140 18.65 -7.77 -0.16
C PRO A 140 18.47 -6.73 -1.27
N ASP A 141 17.73 -5.68 -0.96
CA ASP A 141 17.49 -4.56 -1.85
C ASP A 141 17.92 -3.26 -1.17
N CYS A 142 18.77 -2.51 -1.85
CA CYS A 142 19.26 -1.22 -1.37
C CYS A 142 18.23 -0.09 -1.56
N LEU A 143 16.93 -0.40 -1.65
CA LEU A 143 15.90 0.63 -1.69
C LEU A 143 15.94 1.44 -0.40
N PRO A 144 15.90 2.78 -0.50
CA PRO A 144 15.90 3.62 0.68
C PRO A 144 14.62 3.40 1.47
N VAL A 145 14.75 3.26 2.78
CA VAL A 145 13.63 3.24 3.72
C VAL A 145 13.46 4.64 4.27
N TYR A 146 12.24 5.11 4.26
CA TYR A 146 11.89 6.45 4.71
C TYR A 146 11.16 6.39 6.05
N THR A 147 11.36 7.42 6.87
CA THR A 147 10.57 7.68 8.08
C THR A 147 9.48 8.70 7.80
N ARG A 148 8.60 8.94 8.77
CA ARG A 148 7.60 10.01 8.66
C ARG A 148 8.24 11.38 8.37
N SER A 149 9.38 11.68 8.98
CA SER A 149 10.08 12.96 8.76
C SER A 149 10.60 13.16 7.33
N ASP A 150 10.83 12.08 6.60
CA ASP A 150 11.30 12.13 5.21
C ASP A 150 10.16 12.33 4.21
N THR A 151 8.92 12.28 4.66
CA THR A 151 7.72 12.36 3.82
C THR A 151 6.67 13.26 4.45
N PRO A 152 6.86 14.60 4.41
CA PRO A 152 5.97 15.55 5.04
C PRO A 152 4.54 15.46 4.50
N TYR A 153 3.59 15.89 5.31
CA TYR A 153 2.19 16.03 4.89
C TYR A 153 2.10 16.88 3.62
N ILE A 154 1.22 16.47 2.71
CA ILE A 154 0.90 17.21 1.50
C ILE A 154 -0.61 17.46 1.50
N PRO A 155 -1.06 18.73 1.51
CA PRO A 155 -2.50 19.06 1.44
C PRO A 155 -3.19 18.47 0.21
N LEU A 156 -4.47 18.17 0.34
CA LEU A 156 -5.23 17.47 -0.71
C LEU A 156 -5.26 18.24 -2.03
N ASP A 157 -5.36 19.57 -1.98
CA ASP A 157 -5.34 20.47 -3.14
C ASP A 157 -3.99 20.50 -3.87
N GLU A 158 -2.89 20.14 -3.17
CA GLU A 158 -1.59 19.90 -3.80
C GLU A 158 -1.39 18.47 -4.28
N ARG A 159 -2.21 17.51 -3.78
CA ARG A 159 -2.13 16.10 -4.13
C ARG A 159 -2.82 15.77 -5.44
N ILE A 160 -3.88 16.50 -5.76
CA ILE A 160 -4.69 16.31 -6.98
C ILE A 160 -4.77 17.66 -7.68
N THR A 161 -4.06 17.81 -8.77
CA THR A 161 -4.08 18.99 -9.63
C THR A 161 -4.57 18.60 -11.02
N TYR A 162 -4.89 19.58 -11.86
CA TYR A 162 -5.38 19.32 -13.21
C TYR A 162 -4.56 20.10 -14.22
N GLU A 163 -4.04 19.40 -15.23
CA GLU A 163 -3.38 20.00 -16.38
C GLU A 163 -4.20 19.66 -17.64
N ASP A 164 -4.70 20.67 -18.31
CA ASP A 164 -5.60 20.50 -19.49
C ASP A 164 -6.81 19.58 -19.23
N GLY A 165 -7.34 19.59 -18.00
CA GLY A 165 -8.46 18.74 -17.59
C GLY A 165 -8.07 17.30 -17.23
N ILE A 166 -6.79 16.96 -17.26
CA ILE A 166 -6.26 15.64 -16.89
C ILE A 166 -5.79 15.70 -15.44
N PRO A 167 -6.21 14.76 -14.57
CA PRO A 167 -5.76 14.74 -13.19
C PRO A 167 -4.28 14.35 -13.09
N CYS A 168 -3.52 15.13 -12.34
CA CYS A 168 -2.13 14.90 -12.00
C CYS A 168 -2.02 14.61 -10.52
N TYR A 169 -1.38 13.49 -10.16
CA TYR A 169 -1.31 13.03 -8.79
C TYR A 169 0.09 13.17 -8.20
N ARG A 170 0.17 13.78 -7.01
CA ARG A 170 1.41 13.89 -6.25
C ARG A 170 1.45 12.85 -5.15
N TYR A 171 2.38 11.89 -5.26
CA TYR A 171 2.55 10.81 -4.30
C TYR A 171 3.49 11.23 -3.17
N ARG A 172 3.19 10.80 -1.94
CA ARG A 172 4.15 10.76 -0.84
C ARG A 172 5.02 9.51 -0.99
N ARG A 173 6.24 9.57 -0.45
CA ARG A 173 7.11 8.39 -0.43
C ARG A 173 6.48 7.29 0.43
N ASN A 174 6.57 6.05 -0.04
CA ASN A 174 6.13 4.92 0.75
C ASN A 174 7.17 4.62 1.84
N ILE A 175 6.73 4.63 3.10
CA ILE A 175 7.60 4.39 4.25
C ILE A 175 7.62 2.93 4.69
N THR A 176 6.72 2.09 4.17
CA THR A 176 6.59 0.72 4.64
C THR A 176 7.45 -0.26 3.86
N ASN A 177 7.75 0.02 2.59
CA ASN A 177 8.38 -0.91 1.65
C ASN A 177 7.76 -2.32 1.64
N CYS A 178 6.51 -2.45 2.14
CA CYS A 178 5.73 -3.67 2.16
C CYS A 178 4.68 -3.61 1.05
N PRO A 179 4.88 -4.24 -0.11
CA PRO A 179 4.07 -4.02 -1.31
C PRO A 179 2.57 -4.25 -1.10
N LEU A 180 2.20 -5.35 -0.43
CA LEU A 180 0.78 -5.66 -0.21
C LEU A 180 0.16 -4.85 0.94
N ALA A 181 0.94 -4.56 2.00
CA ALA A 181 0.48 -3.69 3.08
C ALA A 181 0.13 -2.28 2.58
N SER A 182 0.77 -1.82 1.50
CA SER A 182 0.48 -0.50 0.92
C SER A 182 -0.93 -0.37 0.34
N TYR A 183 -1.62 -1.46 0.02
CA TYR A 183 -3.04 -1.40 -0.38
C TYR A 183 -3.97 -1.02 0.77
N CYS A 184 -3.56 -1.24 2.00
CA CYS A 184 -4.33 -0.93 3.21
C CYS A 184 -3.81 0.31 3.92
N LEU A 185 -2.49 0.35 4.15
CA LEU A 185 -1.84 1.31 5.04
C LEU A 185 -1.41 2.62 4.35
N VAL A 186 -0.92 2.55 3.10
CA VAL A 186 -0.49 3.73 2.31
C VAL A 186 -1.11 3.63 0.91
N PRO A 187 -2.43 3.57 0.81
CA PRO A 187 -3.13 3.14 -0.40
C PRO A 187 -3.26 4.24 -1.46
N GLN A 188 -2.18 4.98 -1.73
CA GLN A 188 -2.23 6.16 -2.60
C GLN A 188 -2.69 5.84 -4.02
N GLU A 189 -2.15 4.77 -4.64
CA GLU A 189 -2.57 4.37 -5.99
C GLU A 189 -4.05 3.97 -6.01
N LEU A 190 -4.49 3.18 -5.03
CA LEU A 190 -5.88 2.78 -4.90
C LEU A 190 -6.79 4.00 -4.67
N ALA A 191 -6.43 4.85 -3.70
CA ALA A 191 -7.22 6.04 -3.37
C ALA A 191 -7.36 6.99 -4.56
N PHE A 192 -6.29 7.29 -5.29
CA PHE A 192 -6.37 8.11 -6.50
C PHE A 192 -7.20 7.45 -7.60
N SER A 193 -7.17 6.13 -7.69
CA SER A 193 -7.91 5.41 -8.73
C SER A 193 -9.41 5.30 -8.46
N VAL A 194 -9.84 5.35 -7.19
CA VAL A 194 -11.25 5.11 -6.85
C VAL A 194 -11.92 6.26 -6.10
N LEU A 195 -11.16 7.19 -5.49
CA LEU A 195 -11.72 8.28 -4.68
C LEU A 195 -11.43 9.69 -5.21
N SER A 196 -10.56 9.86 -6.21
CA SER A 196 -10.17 11.20 -6.70
C SER A 196 -11.31 11.97 -7.36
N ASP A 197 -12.23 11.28 -7.99
CA ASP A 197 -13.48 11.87 -8.51
C ASP A 197 -14.59 11.69 -7.47
N THR A 198 -14.84 12.71 -6.66
CA THR A 198 -15.87 12.69 -5.62
C THR A 198 -17.30 12.53 -6.14
N GLY A 199 -17.53 12.69 -7.45
CA GLY A 199 -18.80 12.42 -8.11
C GLY A 199 -19.04 10.94 -8.45
N SER A 200 -17.98 10.11 -8.42
CA SER A 200 -18.04 8.70 -8.84
C SER A 200 -18.36 7.72 -7.69
N TRP A 201 -18.46 8.18 -6.46
CA TRP A 201 -18.69 7.33 -5.29
C TRP A 201 -19.57 7.98 -4.23
N GLU A 202 -20.15 7.15 -3.38
CA GLU A 202 -20.95 7.56 -2.25
C GLU A 202 -20.40 6.94 -0.96
N MET A 203 -20.67 7.58 0.17
CA MET A 203 -20.28 7.11 1.50
C MET A 203 -21.51 6.90 2.38
N SER A 204 -21.40 6.02 3.37
CA SER A 204 -22.47 5.82 4.37
C SER A 204 -22.70 7.09 5.19
N ASP A 205 -23.96 7.38 5.47
CA ASP A 205 -24.35 8.52 6.32
C ASP A 205 -23.91 8.33 7.78
N GLU A 206 -23.89 7.08 8.23
CA GLU A 206 -23.49 6.70 9.58
C GLU A 206 -22.33 5.69 9.52
N PRO A 207 -21.44 5.71 10.53
CA PRO A 207 -20.38 4.72 10.66
C PRO A 207 -20.92 3.30 10.81
N VAL A 208 -20.18 2.35 10.27
CA VAL A 208 -20.47 0.91 10.33
C VAL A 208 -19.36 0.20 11.09
N ILE A 209 -19.70 -0.68 12.02
CA ILE A 209 -18.70 -1.47 12.72
C ILE A 209 -18.18 -2.57 11.79
N HIS A 210 -16.86 -2.60 11.56
CA HIS A 210 -16.22 -3.68 10.81
C HIS A 210 -16.32 -4.99 11.58
N PRO A 211 -16.87 -6.07 11.00
CA PRO A 211 -17.31 -7.24 11.77
C PRO A 211 -16.16 -7.97 12.50
N ASP A 212 -15.00 -8.08 11.90
CA ASP A 212 -13.89 -8.85 12.47
C ASP A 212 -12.98 -8.00 13.36
N THR A 213 -12.75 -6.73 12.99
CA THR A 213 -11.83 -5.85 13.74
C THR A 213 -12.53 -5.04 14.83
N GLY A 214 -13.85 -4.93 14.80
CA GLY A 214 -14.63 -4.10 15.73
C GLY A 214 -14.43 -2.59 15.57
N ARG A 215 -13.73 -2.15 14.52
CA ARG A 215 -13.45 -0.73 14.25
C ARG A 215 -14.65 -0.03 13.62
N SER A 216 -14.82 1.25 13.95
CA SER A 216 -15.79 2.12 13.31
C SER A 216 -15.29 2.58 11.95
N CYS A 217 -16.08 2.36 10.90
CA CYS A 217 -15.68 2.60 9.52
C CYS A 217 -16.69 3.45 8.75
N VAL A 218 -16.20 4.25 7.84
CA VAL A 218 -16.97 4.79 6.73
C VAL A 218 -17.00 3.74 5.61
N VAL A 219 -18.20 3.37 5.17
CA VAL A 219 -18.36 2.48 4.01
C VAL A 219 -18.52 3.32 2.76
N ILE A 220 -17.74 3.02 1.73
CA ILE A 220 -17.71 3.72 0.45
C ILE A 220 -18.05 2.73 -0.66
N THR A 221 -18.90 3.16 -1.59
CA THR A 221 -19.24 2.40 -2.79
C THR A 221 -19.18 3.31 -4.02
N GLY A 222 -18.76 2.76 -5.16
CA GLY A 222 -18.67 3.61 -6.35
C GLY A 222 -18.16 2.88 -7.60
N VAL A 223 -17.79 3.70 -8.57
CA VAL A 223 -17.22 3.28 -9.85
C VAL A 223 -15.76 3.71 -9.89
N PRO A 224 -14.81 2.80 -10.16
CA PRO A 224 -13.41 3.16 -10.25
C PRO A 224 -13.09 3.95 -11.52
N SER A 225 -11.93 4.61 -11.58
CA SER A 225 -11.44 5.22 -12.81
C SER A 225 -11.34 4.19 -13.95
N ASP A 226 -11.48 4.63 -15.20
CA ASP A 226 -11.39 3.77 -16.38
C ASP A 226 -10.09 2.95 -16.42
N TYR A 227 -8.98 3.57 -16.02
CA TYR A 227 -7.68 2.90 -15.94
C TYR A 227 -7.70 1.75 -14.95
N PHE A 228 -8.20 1.96 -13.74
CA PHE A 228 -8.23 0.95 -12.69
C PHE A 228 -9.25 -0.15 -13.03
N ALA A 229 -10.42 0.25 -13.58
CA ALA A 229 -11.44 -0.66 -14.08
C ALA A 229 -10.87 -1.62 -15.15
N ALA A 230 -10.17 -1.10 -16.13
CA ALA A 230 -9.55 -1.90 -17.20
C ALA A 230 -8.40 -2.77 -16.67
N LYS A 231 -7.54 -2.24 -15.79
CA LYS A 231 -6.39 -2.95 -15.21
C LYS A 231 -6.83 -4.19 -14.40
N HIS A 232 -7.91 -4.07 -13.63
CA HIS A 232 -8.36 -5.11 -12.70
C HIS A 232 -9.61 -5.87 -13.17
N GLY A 233 -10.20 -5.48 -14.29
CA GLY A 233 -11.39 -6.12 -14.84
C GLY A 233 -12.65 -5.92 -14.00
N ILE A 234 -12.77 -4.80 -13.30
CA ILE A 234 -13.90 -4.47 -12.41
C ILE A 234 -14.74 -3.33 -12.97
N ASP A 235 -15.99 -3.18 -12.51
CA ASP A 235 -16.89 -2.10 -12.90
C ASP A 235 -17.45 -1.33 -11.70
N SER A 236 -17.25 -1.85 -10.50
CA SER A 236 -17.69 -1.20 -9.27
C SER A 236 -16.79 -1.63 -8.12
N PHE A 237 -16.83 -0.86 -7.02
CA PHE A 237 -16.10 -1.19 -5.80
C PHE A 237 -16.92 -0.91 -4.55
N SER A 238 -16.54 -1.57 -3.46
CA SER A 238 -16.90 -1.18 -2.10
C SER A 238 -15.68 -1.25 -1.20
N MET A 239 -15.58 -0.34 -0.20
CA MET A 239 -14.50 -0.34 0.78
C MET A 239 -15.00 0.11 2.14
N SER A 240 -14.28 -0.34 3.19
CA SER A 240 -14.45 0.17 4.55
C SER A 240 -13.16 0.85 4.98
N VAL A 241 -13.27 2.11 5.36
CA VAL A 241 -12.17 2.96 5.82
C VAL A 241 -12.32 3.20 7.31
N ASP A 242 -11.30 2.88 8.09
CA ASP A 242 -11.29 3.15 9.53
C ASP A 242 -11.42 4.66 9.78
N GLU A 243 -12.40 5.07 10.58
CA GLU A 243 -12.71 6.47 10.83
C GLU A 243 -11.59 7.22 11.55
N GLU A 244 -10.85 6.56 12.41
CA GLU A 244 -9.78 7.18 13.18
C GLU A 244 -8.52 7.38 12.36
N THR A 245 -8.09 6.34 11.64
CA THR A 245 -6.77 6.29 11.03
C THR A 245 -6.76 6.50 9.52
N GLY A 246 -7.87 6.22 8.84
CA GLY A 246 -7.94 6.21 7.37
C GLY A 246 -7.42 4.92 6.72
N VAL A 247 -7.03 3.91 7.51
CA VAL A 247 -6.62 2.60 6.98
C VAL A 247 -7.79 1.92 6.30
N ILE A 248 -7.55 1.32 5.14
CA ILE A 248 -8.55 0.53 4.44
C ILE A 248 -8.61 -0.86 5.09
N LEU A 249 -9.72 -1.15 5.78
CA LEU A 249 -9.95 -2.44 6.41
C LEU A 249 -10.60 -3.45 5.48
N SER A 250 -11.34 -2.99 4.47
CA SER A 250 -11.80 -3.85 3.39
C SER A 250 -11.86 -3.10 2.07
N PHE A 251 -11.59 -3.80 0.99
CA PHE A 251 -11.82 -3.36 -0.38
C PHE A 251 -12.27 -4.55 -1.21
N GLU A 252 -13.32 -4.35 -2.00
CA GLU A 252 -13.82 -5.32 -2.97
C GLU A 252 -13.97 -4.62 -4.32
N GLY A 253 -13.27 -5.11 -5.34
CA GLY A 253 -13.53 -4.77 -6.73
C GLY A 253 -14.42 -5.81 -7.37
N LYS A 254 -15.53 -5.37 -7.98
CA LYS A 254 -16.59 -6.25 -8.51
C LYS A 254 -16.70 -6.14 -10.01
N LYS A 255 -17.11 -7.25 -10.64
CA LYS A 255 -17.49 -7.31 -12.04
C LYS A 255 -18.87 -7.94 -12.16
N ASN A 256 -19.85 -7.18 -12.67
CA ASN A 256 -21.26 -7.61 -12.74
C ASN A 256 -21.80 -8.09 -11.38
N GLY A 257 -21.32 -7.52 -10.27
CA GLY A 257 -21.70 -7.88 -8.91
C GLY A 257 -20.83 -8.97 -8.24
N ASP A 258 -20.05 -9.72 -9.00
CA ASP A 258 -19.13 -10.73 -8.47
C ASP A 258 -17.81 -10.10 -8.03
N VAL A 259 -17.29 -10.49 -6.86
CA VAL A 259 -16.00 -10.02 -6.35
C VAL A 259 -14.87 -10.65 -7.16
N VAL A 260 -14.01 -9.81 -7.74
CA VAL A 260 -12.87 -10.22 -8.59
C VAL A 260 -11.55 -10.04 -7.83
N ILE A 261 -11.38 -8.89 -7.18
CA ILE A 261 -10.23 -8.58 -6.32
C ILE A 261 -10.72 -8.11 -4.97
N PHE A 262 -9.96 -8.42 -3.92
CA PHE A 262 -10.33 -7.96 -2.58
C PHE A 262 -9.13 -7.90 -1.63
N THR A 263 -9.28 -7.11 -0.57
CA THR A 263 -8.56 -7.22 0.70
C THR A 263 -9.56 -7.07 1.83
N TYR A 264 -9.38 -7.82 2.92
CA TYR A 264 -10.31 -7.84 4.05
C TYR A 264 -9.55 -8.11 5.34
N ALA A 265 -9.52 -7.14 6.24
CA ALA A 265 -8.86 -7.24 7.54
C ALA A 265 -9.61 -8.22 8.45
N THR A 266 -8.89 -9.18 8.99
CA THR A 266 -9.38 -10.10 10.04
C THR A 266 -8.91 -9.67 11.42
N GLU A 267 -7.77 -8.95 11.48
CA GLU A 267 -7.22 -8.39 12.71
C GLU A 267 -6.64 -7.00 12.39
N PHE A 268 -6.79 -6.06 13.31
CA PHE A 268 -6.23 -4.72 13.19
C PHE A 268 -5.98 -4.14 14.58
N ASP A 269 -4.74 -3.77 14.86
CA ASP A 269 -4.32 -3.18 16.13
C ASP A 269 -3.34 -2.01 15.88
N THR A 270 -3.58 -0.90 16.55
CA THR A 270 -2.73 0.30 16.52
C THR A 270 -2.23 0.68 17.91
N ALA A 271 -2.71 -0.01 18.95
CA ALA A 271 -2.45 0.34 20.35
C ALA A 271 -1.30 -0.47 20.96
N THR A 272 -1.02 -1.66 20.42
CA THR A 272 0.00 -2.55 20.99
C THR A 272 1.34 -2.30 20.33
N GLU A 273 2.33 -1.88 21.10
CA GLU A 273 3.73 -1.80 20.66
C GLU A 273 4.32 -3.21 20.52
N THR A 274 3.81 -3.98 19.56
CA THR A 274 4.42 -5.28 19.22
C THR A 274 5.73 -5.01 18.48
N PRO A 275 6.89 -5.49 18.97
CA PRO A 275 8.14 -5.24 18.30
C PRO A 275 8.12 -5.71 16.84
N VAL A 276 8.50 -4.83 15.93
CA VAL A 276 8.63 -5.19 14.51
C VAL A 276 9.82 -6.11 14.32
N GLY A 277 9.60 -7.26 13.71
CA GLY A 277 10.65 -8.20 13.38
C GLY A 277 11.71 -7.57 12.47
N ARG A 278 13.00 -7.85 12.75
CA ARG A 278 14.11 -7.45 11.90
C ARG A 278 14.67 -8.67 11.19
N PHE A 279 15.18 -8.47 9.98
CA PHE A 279 15.87 -9.54 9.28
C PHE A 279 17.13 -9.96 10.06
N ASP A 280 17.25 -11.26 10.29
CA ASP A 280 18.45 -11.89 10.85
C ASP A 280 18.93 -12.98 9.88
N ALA A 281 20.06 -12.75 9.22
CA ALA A 281 20.64 -13.71 8.28
C ALA A 281 20.94 -15.09 8.90
N ALA A 282 21.16 -15.16 10.22
CA ALA A 282 21.40 -16.43 10.91
C ALA A 282 20.13 -17.31 10.94
N ALA A 283 18.95 -16.71 11.01
CA ALA A 283 17.68 -17.43 10.94
C ALA A 283 17.42 -18.05 9.55
N PHE A 284 18.12 -17.57 8.52
CA PHE A 284 18.02 -18.02 7.13
C PHE A 284 19.32 -18.66 6.60
N ALA A 285 20.07 -19.32 7.49
CA ALA A 285 21.38 -19.92 7.14
C ALA A 285 21.30 -21.00 6.03
N ASP A 286 20.15 -21.63 5.85
CA ASP A 286 19.89 -22.60 4.77
C ASP A 286 19.30 -21.96 3.48
N TYR A 287 19.19 -20.63 3.42
CA TYR A 287 18.73 -19.88 2.26
C TYR A 287 19.90 -19.34 1.45
N THR A 288 19.71 -19.25 0.14
CA THR A 288 20.72 -18.71 -0.76
C THR A 288 20.48 -17.22 -0.98
N PRO A 289 21.46 -16.32 -0.69
CA PRO A 289 21.34 -14.94 -1.09
C PRO A 289 21.39 -14.81 -2.61
N THR A 290 20.51 -13.99 -3.15
CA THR A 290 20.52 -13.64 -4.58
C THR A 290 21.07 -12.24 -4.73
N ALA A 291 22.04 -12.06 -5.61
CA ALA A 291 22.44 -10.74 -6.07
C ALA A 291 21.39 -10.22 -7.06
N ARG A 292 21.09 -8.94 -7.00
CA ARG A 292 20.43 -8.23 -8.11
C ARG A 292 21.38 -7.94 -9.23
#